data_f5bfca708835003a623f927989d8b618
#
_entry.id   f5bfca708835003a623f927989d8b618
#
_cell.length_a   1.000
_cell.length_b   1.000
_cell.length_c   1.000
_cell.angle_alpha   90.00
_cell.angle_beta   90.00
_cell.angle_gamma   90.00
#
_symmetry.space_group_name_H-M   'P 1'
#
loop_
_entity.id
_entity.type
_entity.pdbx_description
1 polymer ?
#
loop_
_entity_poly.entity_id
_entity_poly.type
_entity_poly.pdbx_seq_one_letter_code
_entity_poly.pdbx_strand_id
1 'polypeptide(L)'
;MSQTFESWIKSDQAQQFDLNRLKIIKKAYEANLDWTLLTNPKYNLKQMHEIWITMLYNNDPQPLCNPKLSDQQMRILRKGIEEGFDMSCYNDPNIDEKQLFQIFSNMMKNKKEN
;
A
#
# COMPACT_ATOMS: atom_id res chain seq x y z
N MET A 1 11.74 3.49 -20.93
CA MET A 1 11.79 4.80 -20.24
C MET A 1 10.63 4.91 -19.27
N SER A 2 10.89 5.38 -18.06
CA SER A 2 9.82 5.60 -17.11
C SER A 2 8.99 6.82 -17.55
N GLN A 3 7.69 6.73 -17.38
CA GLN A 3 6.76 7.81 -17.66
C GLN A 3 6.93 8.92 -16.62
N THR A 4 6.95 10.17 -17.05
CA THR A 4 6.97 11.31 -16.12
C THR A 4 5.57 11.52 -15.54
N PHE A 5 5.50 12.11 -14.35
CA PHE A 5 4.22 12.45 -13.75
C PHE A 5 3.43 13.42 -14.63
N GLU A 6 4.11 14.43 -15.18
CA GLU A 6 3.48 15.45 -16.04
C GLU A 6 2.84 14.82 -17.28
N SER A 7 3.51 13.81 -17.85
CA SER A 7 2.97 13.07 -18.99
C SER A 7 1.81 12.19 -18.55
N TRP A 8 1.95 11.50 -17.42
CA TRP A 8 0.94 10.58 -16.94
C TRP A 8 -0.36 11.30 -16.57
N ILE A 9 -0.27 12.46 -15.90
CA ILE A 9 -1.46 13.19 -15.43
C ILE A 9 -2.36 13.66 -16.59
N LYS A 10 -1.77 13.79 -17.78
CA LYS A 10 -2.50 14.17 -18.99
C LYS A 10 -3.01 12.98 -19.78
N SER A 11 -2.66 11.77 -19.37
CA SER A 11 -3.01 10.54 -20.10
C SER A 11 -4.45 10.12 -19.80
N ASP A 12 -4.96 9.25 -20.67
CA ASP A 12 -6.28 8.63 -20.47
C ASP A 12 -6.32 7.79 -19.19
N GLN A 13 -5.18 7.22 -18.80
CA GLN A 13 -5.10 6.43 -17.58
C GLN A 13 -5.42 7.27 -16.34
N ALA A 14 -4.93 8.51 -16.30
CA ALA A 14 -5.18 9.42 -15.17
C ALA A 14 -6.65 9.77 -15.05
N GLN A 15 -7.38 9.80 -16.18
CA GLN A 15 -8.81 10.14 -16.18
C GLN A 15 -9.69 9.08 -15.53
N GLN A 16 -9.15 7.89 -15.28
CA GLN A 16 -9.88 6.84 -14.58
C GLN A 16 -9.95 7.08 -13.07
N PHE A 17 -9.22 8.06 -12.56
CA PHE A 17 -9.14 8.38 -11.14
C PHE A 17 -9.99 9.60 -10.82
N ASP A 18 -10.70 9.53 -9.70
CA ASP A 18 -11.39 10.71 -9.17
C ASP A 18 -10.35 11.67 -8.56
N LEU A 19 -10.81 12.86 -8.21
CA LEU A 19 -9.93 13.91 -7.70
C LEU A 19 -9.20 13.51 -6.43
N ASN A 20 -9.88 12.82 -5.52
CA ASN A 20 -9.26 12.44 -4.24
C ASN A 20 -8.12 11.45 -4.44
N ARG A 21 -8.30 10.48 -5.35
CA ARG A 21 -7.23 9.53 -5.66
C ARG A 21 -6.08 10.19 -6.40
N LEU A 22 -6.37 11.13 -7.31
CA LEU A 22 -5.34 11.89 -8.00
C LEU A 22 -4.51 12.71 -7.01
N LYS A 23 -5.12 13.24 -5.96
CA LYS A 23 -4.41 14.00 -4.93
C LYS A 23 -3.38 13.13 -4.19
N ILE A 24 -3.71 11.87 -3.91
CA ILE A 24 -2.76 10.95 -3.25
C ILE A 24 -1.57 10.67 -4.17
N ILE A 25 -1.83 10.43 -5.46
CA ILE A 25 -0.78 10.18 -6.44
C ILE A 25 0.14 11.41 -6.53
N LYS A 26 -0.45 12.61 -6.59
CA LYS A 26 0.32 13.86 -6.65
C LYS A 26 1.17 14.07 -5.40
N LYS A 27 0.62 13.78 -4.22
CA LYS A 27 1.38 13.87 -2.97
C LYS A 27 2.59 12.95 -2.96
N ALA A 28 2.42 11.73 -3.48
CA ALA A 28 3.52 10.79 -3.59
C ALA A 28 4.60 11.32 -4.53
N TYR A 29 4.19 11.85 -5.67
CA TYR A 29 5.11 12.47 -6.63
C TYR A 29 5.88 13.62 -5.99
N GLU A 30 5.18 14.53 -5.31
CA GLU A 30 5.80 15.71 -4.69
C GLU A 30 6.75 15.33 -3.56
N ALA A 31 6.53 14.20 -2.92
CA ALA A 31 7.40 13.69 -1.85
C ALA A 31 8.54 12.81 -2.37
N ASN A 32 8.72 12.73 -3.68
CA ASN A 32 9.74 11.89 -4.34
C ASN A 32 9.58 10.40 -4.03
N LEU A 33 8.35 9.97 -3.82
CA LEU A 33 8.03 8.56 -3.64
C LEU A 33 7.71 7.91 -4.99
N ASP A 34 7.66 6.59 -5.02
CA ASP A 34 7.29 5.86 -6.23
C ASP A 34 5.77 5.94 -6.45
N TRP A 35 5.31 7.05 -7.02
CA TRP A 35 3.89 7.30 -7.27
C TRP A 35 3.30 6.29 -8.26
N THR A 36 4.12 5.62 -9.08
CA THR A 36 3.61 4.66 -10.07
C THR A 36 2.92 3.47 -9.41
N LEU A 37 3.29 3.15 -8.18
CA LEU A 37 2.65 2.06 -7.44
C LEU A 37 1.18 2.35 -7.09
N LEU A 38 0.77 3.63 -7.19
CA LEU A 38 -0.59 4.07 -6.88
C LEU A 38 -1.47 4.19 -8.12
N THR A 39 -0.94 3.90 -9.31
CA THR A 39 -1.64 4.19 -10.57
C THR A 39 -2.51 3.05 -11.08
N ASN A 40 -2.81 2.06 -10.26
CA ASN A 40 -3.77 1.01 -10.63
C ASN A 40 -5.18 1.49 -10.26
N PRO A 41 -6.08 1.70 -11.26
CA PRO A 41 -7.42 2.22 -10.98
C PRO A 41 -8.31 1.29 -10.16
N LYS A 42 -7.89 0.05 -9.97
CA LYS A 42 -8.61 -0.90 -9.12
C LYS A 42 -8.46 -0.60 -7.63
N TYR A 43 -7.45 0.18 -7.25
CA TYR A 43 -7.31 0.63 -5.86
C TYR A 43 -8.36 1.68 -5.54
N ASN A 44 -9.02 1.55 -4.40
CA ASN A 44 -9.84 2.63 -3.86
C ASN A 44 -8.95 3.57 -3.03
N LEU A 45 -9.55 4.68 -2.57
CA LEU A 45 -8.81 5.70 -1.82
C LEU A 45 -8.18 5.15 -0.56
N LYS A 46 -8.89 4.30 0.18
CA LYS A 46 -8.39 3.73 1.43
C LYS A 46 -7.19 2.81 1.20
N GLN A 47 -7.24 2.01 0.14
CA GLN A 47 -6.12 1.15 -0.25
C GLN A 47 -4.89 1.98 -0.63
N MET A 48 -5.10 3.01 -1.45
CA MET A 48 -4.02 3.91 -1.88
C MET A 48 -3.39 4.61 -0.68
N HIS A 49 -4.20 4.98 0.30
CA HIS A 49 -3.72 5.64 1.51
C HIS A 49 -2.77 4.72 2.30
N GLU A 50 -3.09 3.43 2.41
CA GLU A 50 -2.22 2.48 3.11
C GLU A 50 -0.87 2.32 2.40
N ILE A 51 -0.89 2.23 1.06
CA ILE A 51 0.34 2.14 0.27
C ILE A 51 1.17 3.41 0.43
N TRP A 52 0.52 4.58 0.33
CA TRP A 52 1.18 5.87 0.43
C TRP A 52 1.85 6.06 1.80
N ILE A 53 1.14 5.75 2.89
CA ILE A 53 1.70 5.86 4.24
C ILE A 53 2.92 4.96 4.41
N THR A 54 2.85 3.73 3.87
CA THR A 54 3.98 2.80 3.95
C THR A 54 5.23 3.41 3.31
N MET A 55 5.08 3.99 2.12
CA MET A 55 6.18 4.66 1.44
C MET A 55 6.66 5.91 2.18
N LEU A 56 5.73 6.66 2.77
CA LEU A 56 6.04 7.90 3.48
C LEU A 56 6.98 7.65 4.66
N TYR A 57 6.87 6.50 5.31
CA TYR A 57 7.76 6.10 6.40
C TYR A 57 8.97 5.28 5.93
N ASN A 58 9.29 5.36 4.64
CA ASN A 58 10.47 4.73 4.02
C ASN A 58 10.44 3.20 4.08
N ASN A 59 9.24 2.61 4.07
CA ASN A 59 9.07 1.17 4.03
C ASN A 59 8.70 0.71 2.62
N ASP A 60 9.04 -0.54 2.30
CA ASP A 60 8.68 -1.13 1.02
C ASP A 60 7.19 -1.52 1.02
N PRO A 61 6.36 -0.94 0.15
CA PRO A 61 4.93 -1.25 0.13
C PRO A 61 4.58 -2.51 -0.66
N GLN A 62 5.53 -3.19 -1.27
CA GLN A 62 5.24 -4.35 -2.13
C GLN A 62 4.33 -5.39 -1.48
N PRO A 63 4.48 -5.73 -0.17
CA PRO A 63 3.56 -6.68 0.44
C PRO A 63 2.09 -6.24 0.47
N LEU A 64 1.83 -4.93 0.32
CA LEU A 64 0.47 -4.40 0.26
C LEU A 64 -0.07 -4.28 -1.16
N CYS A 65 0.78 -4.34 -2.17
CA CYS A 65 0.42 -3.99 -3.54
C CYS A 65 -0.37 -5.09 -4.23
N ASN A 66 -1.64 -5.21 -3.85
CA ASN A 66 -2.58 -6.16 -4.42
C ASN A 66 -3.99 -5.59 -4.27
N PRO A 67 -4.65 -5.17 -5.37
CA PRO A 67 -5.98 -4.56 -5.27
C PRO A 67 -7.07 -5.51 -4.78
N LYS A 68 -6.78 -6.79 -4.70
CA LYS A 68 -7.72 -7.78 -4.14
C LYS A 68 -7.71 -7.81 -2.61
N LEU A 69 -6.69 -7.21 -1.98
CA LEU A 69 -6.67 -7.07 -0.52
C LEU A 69 -7.62 -5.96 -0.10
N SER A 70 -8.31 -6.15 1.03
CA SER A 70 -9.07 -5.05 1.63
C SER A 70 -8.13 -4.03 2.24
N ASP A 71 -8.63 -2.81 2.46
CA ASP A 71 -7.84 -1.79 3.15
C ASP A 71 -7.48 -2.25 4.57
N GLN A 72 -8.33 -3.05 5.20
CA GLN A 72 -8.07 -3.62 6.53
C GLN A 72 -6.90 -4.61 6.48
N GLN A 73 -6.87 -5.49 5.47
CA GLN A 73 -5.76 -6.41 5.28
C GLN A 73 -4.47 -5.62 5.04
N MET A 74 -4.52 -4.60 4.18
CA MET A 74 -3.37 -3.74 3.92
C MET A 74 -2.86 -3.06 5.18
N ARG A 75 -3.76 -2.59 6.03
CA ARG A 75 -3.40 -1.95 7.29
C ARG A 75 -2.62 -2.88 8.21
N ILE A 76 -3.07 -4.13 8.33
CA ILE A 76 -2.39 -5.12 9.16
C ILE A 76 -0.99 -5.39 8.60
N LEU A 77 -0.90 -5.56 7.28
CA LEU A 77 0.39 -5.76 6.62
C LEU A 77 1.32 -4.57 6.86
N ARG A 78 0.80 -3.35 6.74
CA ARG A 78 1.59 -2.13 7.00
C ARG A 78 2.10 -2.12 8.44
N LYS A 79 1.25 -2.44 9.40
CA LYS A 79 1.67 -2.48 10.81
C LYS A 79 2.78 -3.50 11.04
N GLY A 80 2.71 -4.65 10.37
CA GLY A 80 3.76 -5.65 10.45
C GLY A 80 5.09 -5.15 9.88
N ILE A 81 5.01 -4.46 8.74
CA ILE A 81 6.18 -3.86 8.11
C ILE A 81 6.81 -2.80 9.03
N GLU A 82 5.99 -1.96 9.67
CA GLU A 82 6.47 -0.93 10.59
C GLU A 82 7.18 -1.54 11.80
N GLU A 83 6.80 -2.76 12.19
CA GLU A 83 7.46 -3.48 13.27
C GLU A 83 8.70 -4.25 12.81
N GLY A 84 9.05 -4.17 11.54
CA GLY A 84 10.23 -4.84 10.98
C GLY A 84 10.00 -6.27 10.54
N PHE A 85 8.76 -6.73 10.46
CA PHE A 85 8.45 -8.08 10.01
C PHE A 85 8.42 -8.17 8.50
N ASP A 86 8.85 -9.31 7.97
CA ASP A 86 8.70 -9.63 6.55
C ASP A 86 7.27 -10.11 6.32
N MET A 87 6.45 -9.24 5.71
CA MET A 87 5.03 -9.55 5.46
C MET A 87 4.78 -10.01 4.02
N SER A 88 5.83 -10.27 3.24
CA SER A 88 5.68 -10.55 1.82
C SER A 88 4.87 -11.81 1.52
N CYS A 89 4.93 -12.84 2.37
CA CYS A 89 4.18 -14.07 2.15
C CYS A 89 2.70 -13.96 2.54
N TYR A 90 2.28 -12.84 3.08
CA TYR A 90 0.89 -12.62 3.51
C TYR A 90 0.10 -11.71 2.58
N ASN A 91 0.65 -11.39 1.41
CA ASN A 91 -0.04 -10.70 0.35
C ASN A 91 -0.97 -11.69 -0.37
N ASP A 92 -2.00 -12.11 0.34
CA ASP A 92 -2.93 -13.16 -0.11
C ASP A 92 -4.35 -12.80 0.35
N PRO A 93 -5.27 -12.47 -0.57
CA PRO A 93 -6.63 -12.08 -0.19
C PRO A 93 -7.43 -13.22 0.46
N ASN A 94 -6.96 -14.47 0.35
CA ASN A 94 -7.62 -15.61 0.99
C ASN A 94 -7.31 -15.71 2.48
N ILE A 95 -6.32 -14.99 2.99
CA ILE A 95 -6.08 -14.86 4.42
C ILE A 95 -6.97 -13.72 4.90
N ASP A 96 -8.08 -14.05 5.56
CA ASP A 96 -9.02 -13.01 5.98
C ASP A 96 -8.42 -12.11 7.07
N GLU A 97 -9.12 -11.01 7.35
CA GLU A 97 -8.62 -9.99 8.30
C GLU A 97 -8.37 -10.57 9.68
N LYS A 98 -9.27 -11.45 10.13
CA LYS A 98 -9.15 -12.08 11.44
C LYS A 98 -7.92 -12.98 11.52
N GLN A 99 -7.71 -13.81 10.51
CA GLN A 99 -6.55 -14.68 10.43
C GLN A 99 -5.26 -13.88 10.37
N LEU A 100 -5.24 -12.84 9.53
CA LEU A 100 -4.07 -11.99 9.37
C LEU A 100 -3.72 -11.26 10.66
N PHE A 101 -4.75 -10.75 11.36
CA PHE A 101 -4.56 -10.11 12.65
C PHE A 101 -3.99 -11.08 13.67
N GLN A 102 -4.44 -12.33 13.68
CA GLN A 102 -3.93 -13.36 14.58
C GLN A 102 -2.45 -13.65 14.29
N ILE A 103 -2.08 -13.73 13.00
CA ILE A 103 -0.69 -13.93 12.60
C ILE A 103 0.17 -12.78 13.11
N PHE A 104 -0.27 -11.55 12.88
CA PHE A 104 0.43 -10.35 13.33
C PHE A 104 0.58 -10.32 14.85
N SER A 105 -0.50 -10.66 15.58
CA SER A 105 -0.50 -10.70 17.05
C SER A 105 0.51 -11.71 17.57
N ASN A 106 0.60 -12.87 16.92
CA ASN A 106 1.57 -13.91 17.31
C ASN A 106 3.01 -13.43 17.05
N MET A 107 3.24 -12.73 15.93
CA MET A 107 4.56 -12.15 15.65
C MET A 107 4.96 -11.13 16.70
N MET A 108 4.01 -10.29 17.11
CA MET A 108 4.26 -9.28 18.16
C MET A 108 4.57 -9.94 19.48
N LYS A 109 3.84 -10.98 19.83
CA LYS A 109 4.06 -11.74 21.06
C LYS A 109 5.46 -12.36 21.08
N ASN A 110 5.85 -13.01 19.97
CA ASN A 110 7.16 -13.63 19.86
C ASN A 110 8.29 -12.59 19.94
N LYS A 111 8.08 -11.42 19.36
CA LYS A 111 9.04 -10.32 19.41
C LYS A 111 9.29 -9.87 20.85
N LYS A 112 8.22 -9.78 21.65
CA LYS A 112 8.31 -9.36 23.06
C LYS A 112 8.99 -10.41 23.93
N GLU A 113 8.90 -11.69 23.59
CA GLU A 113 9.49 -12.79 24.35
C GLU A 113 10.99 -12.93 24.09
N ASN A 114 11.48 -12.33 23.00
CA ASN A 114 12.88 -12.35 22.64
C ASN A 114 13.59 -11.08 23.12
#